data_6723b14b992442af5b19b837b93c167d
#
_entry.id   6723b14b992442af5b19b837b93c167d
#
_cell.length_a   1.000
_cell.length_b   1.000
_cell.length_c   1.000
_cell.angle_alpha   90.00
_cell.angle_beta   90.00
_cell.angle_gamma   90.00
#
_symmetry.space_group_name_H-M   'P 1'
#
loop_
_entity.id
_entity.type
_entity.pdbx_description
1 polymer ?
#
loop_
_entity_poly.entity_id
_entity_poly.type
_entity_poly.pdbx_seq_one_letter_code
_entity_poly.pdbx_strand_id
1 'polypeptide(L)'
;HPWQAHLVDDVDAFVGRLASNLAAHPAAIVGEIGLCKCAKNARGAKEERERGLAQQRAVFDAQLRLAARLGRPASVHAVKQHAPLKAALGAVEATPGFAVALHSFSGTAHHVKELLALVDYPLFFGFSHTINVAMNGRRGLAALDDAIRAVPEDRLLVESDVDDAAAARTATCRAVQLVATARGWTPARTASTTSANAMKWLSDSVVCK
;
A
#
# COMPACT_ATOMS: atom_id res chain seq x y z
N HIS A 1 -6.77 -3.40 -8.90
CA HIS A 1 -6.47 -1.99 -8.64
C HIS A 1 -7.78 -1.19 -8.55
N PRO A 2 -7.91 -0.19 -7.65
CA PRO A 2 -9.17 0.54 -7.44
C PRO A 2 -9.71 1.23 -8.70
N TRP A 3 -8.84 1.59 -9.64
CA TRP A 3 -9.26 2.21 -10.92
C TRP A 3 -10.00 1.26 -11.85
N GLN A 4 -9.86 -0.05 -11.64
CA GLN A 4 -10.47 -1.13 -12.43
C GLN A 4 -11.59 -1.85 -11.68
N ALA A 5 -11.91 -1.42 -10.46
CA ALA A 5 -12.97 -2.06 -9.65
C ALA A 5 -14.33 -2.13 -10.38
N HIS A 6 -14.62 -1.17 -11.26
CA HIS A 6 -15.84 -1.14 -12.09
C HIS A 6 -15.92 -2.27 -13.13
N LEU A 7 -14.83 -2.99 -13.37
CA LEU A 7 -14.80 -4.17 -14.26
C LEU A 7 -15.18 -5.47 -13.54
N VAL A 8 -15.44 -5.39 -12.23
CA VAL A 8 -15.80 -6.56 -11.42
C VAL A 8 -17.32 -6.53 -11.18
N ASP A 9 -18.05 -7.30 -11.97
CA ASP A 9 -19.53 -7.41 -11.82
C ASP A 9 -19.89 -8.37 -10.68
N ASP A 10 -19.15 -9.47 -10.53
CA ASP A 10 -19.32 -10.49 -9.49
C ASP A 10 -18.02 -10.59 -8.67
N VAL A 11 -18.08 -10.08 -7.44
CA VAL A 11 -16.93 -10.03 -6.53
C VAL A 11 -16.52 -11.43 -6.08
N ASP A 12 -17.45 -12.34 -5.84
CA ASP A 12 -17.16 -13.69 -5.36
C ASP A 12 -16.51 -14.52 -6.46
N ALA A 13 -17.02 -14.47 -7.68
CA ALA A 13 -16.38 -15.11 -8.83
C ALA A 13 -14.99 -14.55 -9.12
N PHE A 14 -14.81 -13.23 -8.98
CA PHE A 14 -13.50 -12.58 -9.12
C PHE A 14 -12.51 -13.07 -8.07
N VAL A 15 -12.90 -13.11 -6.80
CA VAL A 15 -12.06 -13.57 -5.68
C VAL A 15 -11.75 -15.07 -5.81
N GLY A 16 -12.69 -15.89 -6.31
CA GLY A 16 -12.45 -17.30 -6.61
C GLY A 16 -11.34 -17.49 -7.66
N ARG A 17 -11.36 -16.72 -8.76
CA ARG A 17 -10.28 -16.72 -9.76
C ARG A 17 -8.93 -16.25 -9.18
N LEU A 18 -8.96 -15.19 -8.35
CA LEU A 18 -7.76 -14.70 -7.69
C LEU A 18 -7.15 -15.76 -6.75
N ALA A 19 -7.98 -16.46 -5.98
CA ALA A 19 -7.54 -17.56 -5.11
C ALA A 19 -6.87 -18.68 -5.91
N SER A 20 -7.46 -19.09 -7.06
CA SER A 20 -6.87 -20.09 -7.96
C SER A 20 -5.51 -19.64 -8.51
N ASN A 21 -5.39 -18.37 -8.93
CA ASN A 21 -4.12 -17.80 -9.41
C ASN A 21 -3.05 -17.79 -8.31
N LEU A 22 -3.43 -17.41 -7.07
CA LEU A 22 -2.50 -17.41 -5.93
C LEU A 22 -2.05 -18.83 -5.56
N ALA A 23 -2.92 -19.83 -5.70
CA ALA A 23 -2.56 -21.23 -5.50
C ALA A 23 -1.55 -21.74 -6.56
N ALA A 24 -1.72 -21.31 -7.82
CA ALA A 24 -0.80 -21.63 -8.91
C ALA A 24 0.56 -20.91 -8.80
N HIS A 25 0.60 -19.77 -8.07
CA HIS A 25 1.80 -18.93 -7.92
C HIS A 25 2.12 -18.69 -6.44
N PRO A 26 2.79 -19.65 -5.77
CA PRO A 26 3.04 -19.58 -4.31
C PRO A 26 3.83 -18.36 -3.84
N ALA A 27 4.68 -17.78 -4.67
CA ALA A 27 5.45 -16.58 -4.35
C ALA A 27 4.72 -15.26 -4.65
N ALA A 28 3.51 -15.30 -5.24
CA ALA A 28 2.78 -14.07 -5.57
C ALA A 28 2.20 -13.40 -4.33
N ILE A 29 2.27 -12.08 -4.31
CA ILE A 29 1.57 -11.22 -3.36
C ILE A 29 0.22 -10.79 -3.92
N VAL A 30 -0.66 -10.25 -3.08
CA VAL A 30 -1.93 -9.65 -3.52
C VAL A 30 -1.73 -8.15 -3.73
N GLY A 31 -1.77 -7.69 -4.95
CA GLY A 31 -1.52 -6.27 -5.24
C GLY A 31 -1.54 -5.95 -6.74
N GLU A 32 -1.68 -4.72 -7.04
CA GLU A 32 -2.00 -3.59 -6.18
C GLU A 32 -3.53 -3.51 -5.96
N ILE A 33 -3.98 -3.52 -4.71
CA ILE A 33 -5.38 -3.43 -4.32
C ILE A 33 -5.64 -2.14 -3.54
N GLY A 34 -6.89 -1.70 -3.36
CA GLY A 34 -7.11 -0.54 -2.49
C GLY A 34 -8.25 0.38 -2.87
N LEU A 35 -8.12 1.65 -2.42
CA LEU A 35 -9.15 2.67 -2.45
C LEU A 35 -8.59 3.99 -3.00
N CYS A 36 -9.25 4.59 -3.99
CA CYS A 36 -8.79 5.83 -4.61
C CYS A 36 -9.94 6.80 -4.94
N LYS A 37 -10.02 7.91 -4.22
CA LYS A 37 -11.01 8.98 -4.51
C LYS A 37 -10.70 9.73 -5.82
N CYS A 38 -9.47 9.61 -6.33
CA CYS A 38 -9.04 10.26 -7.58
C CYS A 38 -9.27 9.38 -8.82
N ALA A 39 -9.66 8.12 -8.66
CA ALA A 39 -9.93 7.21 -9.76
C ALA A 39 -11.10 7.70 -10.64
N LYS A 40 -11.07 7.34 -11.93
CA LYS A 40 -12.12 7.75 -12.89
C LYS A 40 -13.51 7.26 -12.45
N ASN A 41 -13.61 6.04 -11.95
CA ASN A 41 -14.84 5.43 -11.43
C ASN A 41 -15.33 6.06 -10.10
N ALA A 42 -14.57 6.97 -9.49
CA ALA A 42 -14.94 7.75 -8.32
C ALA A 42 -15.19 9.23 -8.66
N ARG A 43 -15.55 9.53 -9.91
CA ARG A 43 -15.85 10.86 -10.43
C ARG A 43 -17.28 10.93 -10.98
N GLY A 44 -17.71 12.12 -11.42
CA GLY A 44 -19.03 12.35 -11.98
C GLY A 44 -20.03 12.90 -10.97
N ALA A 45 -21.32 12.69 -11.21
CA ALA A 45 -22.41 13.06 -10.30
C ALA A 45 -22.25 12.35 -8.94
N LYS A 46 -22.93 12.87 -7.91
CA LYS A 46 -22.81 12.37 -6.54
C LYS A 46 -23.07 10.87 -6.47
N GLU A 47 -24.17 10.42 -7.08
CA GLU A 47 -24.62 9.04 -7.06
C GLU A 47 -23.66 8.09 -7.81
N GLU A 48 -23.08 8.55 -8.92
CA GLU A 48 -22.06 7.80 -9.68
C GLU A 48 -20.80 7.61 -8.87
N ARG A 49 -20.35 8.70 -8.23
CA ARG A 49 -19.17 8.69 -7.37
C ARG A 49 -19.35 7.77 -6.16
N GLU A 50 -20.52 7.81 -5.51
CA GLU A 50 -20.84 6.95 -4.37
C GLU A 50 -20.87 5.48 -4.77
N ARG A 51 -21.49 5.14 -5.92
CA ARG A 51 -21.46 3.78 -6.46
C ARG A 51 -20.04 3.30 -6.77
N GLY A 52 -19.24 4.13 -7.42
CA GLY A 52 -17.86 3.78 -7.75
C GLY A 52 -16.99 3.55 -6.51
N LEU A 53 -17.15 4.36 -5.45
CA LEU A 53 -16.45 4.18 -4.19
C LEU A 53 -16.96 2.95 -3.43
N ALA A 54 -18.25 2.65 -3.46
CA ALA A 54 -18.82 1.44 -2.86
C ALA A 54 -18.29 0.19 -3.56
N GLN A 55 -18.21 0.20 -4.89
CA GLN A 55 -17.64 -0.90 -5.67
C GLN A 55 -16.15 -1.10 -5.38
N GLN A 56 -15.35 -0.01 -5.33
CA GLN A 56 -13.95 -0.10 -4.92
C GLN A 56 -13.83 -0.77 -3.54
N ARG A 57 -14.67 -0.37 -2.59
CA ARG A 57 -14.65 -0.91 -1.23
C ARG A 57 -14.99 -2.40 -1.22
N ALA A 58 -16.04 -2.82 -1.89
CA ALA A 58 -16.45 -4.22 -1.95
C ALA A 58 -15.33 -5.11 -2.52
N VAL A 59 -14.71 -4.70 -3.64
CA VAL A 59 -13.60 -5.42 -4.26
C VAL A 59 -12.36 -5.42 -3.36
N PHE A 60 -11.99 -4.28 -2.78
CA PHE A 60 -10.84 -4.16 -1.88
C PHE A 60 -10.98 -5.02 -0.63
N ASP A 61 -12.12 -4.93 0.06
CA ASP A 61 -12.39 -5.70 1.28
C ASP A 61 -12.32 -7.22 1.02
N ALA A 62 -12.83 -7.66 -0.13
CA ALA A 62 -12.81 -9.07 -0.51
C ALA A 62 -11.38 -9.56 -0.83
N GLN A 63 -10.59 -8.75 -1.56
CA GLN A 63 -9.19 -9.06 -1.86
C GLN A 63 -8.31 -9.06 -0.61
N LEU A 64 -8.50 -8.09 0.29
CA LEU A 64 -7.75 -7.97 1.53
C LEU A 64 -8.02 -9.16 2.46
N ARG A 65 -9.30 -9.53 2.62
CA ARG A 65 -9.68 -10.74 3.39
C ARG A 65 -9.12 -12.02 2.77
N LEU A 66 -9.10 -12.14 1.45
CA LEU A 66 -8.47 -13.29 0.79
C LEU A 66 -6.97 -13.34 1.10
N ALA A 67 -6.25 -12.22 0.97
CA ALA A 67 -4.83 -12.13 1.29
C ALA A 67 -4.55 -12.57 2.74
N ALA A 68 -5.33 -12.03 3.69
CA ALA A 68 -5.20 -12.35 5.11
C ALA A 68 -5.45 -13.84 5.40
N ARG A 69 -6.52 -14.41 4.85
CA ARG A 69 -6.86 -15.84 5.01
C ARG A 69 -5.78 -16.77 4.44
N LEU A 70 -5.13 -16.37 3.35
CA LEU A 70 -4.08 -17.15 2.69
C LEU A 70 -2.68 -16.87 3.24
N GLY A 71 -2.52 -15.99 4.22
CA GLY A 71 -1.22 -15.58 4.74
C GLY A 71 -0.34 -14.93 3.66
N ARG A 72 -0.94 -14.16 2.73
CA ARG A 72 -0.20 -13.53 1.64
C ARG A 72 0.03 -12.05 1.90
N PRO A 73 1.23 -11.52 1.63
CA PRO A 73 1.45 -10.08 1.68
C PRO A 73 0.54 -9.34 0.70
N ALA A 74 0.13 -8.15 1.11
CA ALA A 74 -0.69 -7.27 0.27
C ALA A 74 -0.01 -5.92 0.03
N SER A 75 -0.04 -5.45 -1.24
CA SER A 75 0.33 -4.08 -1.61
C SER A 75 -0.95 -3.26 -1.77
N VAL A 76 -1.08 -2.20 -0.97
CA VAL A 76 -2.33 -1.44 -0.82
C VAL A 76 -2.17 0.01 -1.22
N HIS A 77 -2.98 0.43 -2.19
CA HIS A 77 -3.15 1.80 -2.65
C HIS A 77 -4.25 2.51 -1.86
N ALA A 78 -3.96 3.69 -1.30
CA ALA A 78 -4.97 4.47 -0.61
C ALA A 78 -4.79 5.97 -0.82
N VAL A 79 -5.65 6.57 -1.66
CA VAL A 79 -5.59 8.01 -1.95
C VAL A 79 -6.88 8.69 -1.53
N LYS A 80 -6.77 9.61 -0.55
CA LYS A 80 -7.90 10.37 0.04
C LYS A 80 -9.04 9.47 0.56
N GLN A 81 -8.69 8.29 1.07
CA GLN A 81 -9.61 7.25 1.57
C GLN A 81 -9.13 6.70 2.93
N HIS A 82 -8.61 7.57 3.80
CA HIS A 82 -8.00 7.13 5.06
C HIS A 82 -9.00 6.42 5.99
N ALA A 83 -10.18 6.98 6.23
CA ALA A 83 -11.17 6.37 7.12
C ALA A 83 -11.70 5.02 6.60
N PRO A 84 -12.06 4.84 5.31
CA PRO A 84 -12.37 3.52 4.76
C PRO A 84 -11.21 2.54 4.82
N LEU A 85 -9.96 2.97 4.54
CA LEU A 85 -8.76 2.15 4.67
C LEU A 85 -8.61 1.64 6.11
N LYS A 86 -8.67 2.55 7.08
CA LYS A 86 -8.59 2.21 8.51
C LYS A 86 -9.64 1.17 8.90
N ALA A 87 -10.90 1.37 8.49
CA ALA A 87 -11.98 0.43 8.78
C ALA A 87 -11.71 -0.95 8.17
N ALA A 88 -11.21 -1.01 6.93
CA ALA A 88 -10.89 -2.27 6.26
C ALA A 88 -9.73 -3.00 6.96
N LEU A 89 -8.63 -2.30 7.26
CA LEU A 89 -7.45 -2.88 7.93
C LEU A 89 -7.80 -3.39 9.33
N GLY A 90 -8.60 -2.64 10.11
CA GLY A 90 -9.01 -3.06 11.46
C GLY A 90 -10.04 -4.20 11.49
N ALA A 91 -10.69 -4.51 10.36
CA ALA A 91 -11.66 -5.60 10.26
C ALA A 91 -11.05 -6.93 9.77
N VAL A 92 -9.73 -6.97 9.54
CA VAL A 92 -9.03 -8.15 9.04
C VAL A 92 -8.56 -9.03 10.20
N GLU A 93 -8.91 -10.30 10.13
CA GLU A 93 -8.31 -11.36 10.93
C GLU A 93 -7.10 -11.95 10.19
N ALA A 94 -5.91 -11.61 10.65
CA ALA A 94 -4.67 -11.99 9.98
C ALA A 94 -4.27 -13.44 10.32
N THR A 95 -3.85 -14.19 9.31
CA THR A 95 -3.16 -15.46 9.51
C THR A 95 -1.65 -15.28 9.40
N PRO A 96 -0.82 -16.21 9.94
CA PRO A 96 0.63 -16.15 9.79
C PRO A 96 1.05 -15.97 8.33
N GLY A 97 2.01 -15.07 8.08
CA GLY A 97 2.47 -14.70 6.75
C GLY A 97 1.74 -13.53 6.10
N PHE A 98 0.62 -13.08 6.67
CA PHE A 98 -0.05 -11.86 6.20
C PHE A 98 0.69 -10.61 6.67
N ALA A 99 0.98 -9.72 5.73
CA ALA A 99 1.57 -8.41 5.98
C ALA A 99 1.05 -7.41 4.95
N VAL A 100 0.94 -6.14 5.30
CA VAL A 100 0.46 -5.09 4.41
C VAL A 100 1.55 -4.06 4.16
N ALA A 101 1.79 -3.69 2.91
CA ALA A 101 2.53 -2.49 2.53
C ALA A 101 1.57 -1.45 1.96
N LEU A 102 1.53 -0.28 2.59
CA LEU A 102 0.81 0.88 2.08
C LEU A 102 1.69 1.56 1.03
N HIS A 103 1.35 1.34 -0.24
CA HIS A 103 2.06 1.84 -1.41
C HIS A 103 1.93 3.37 -1.51
N SER A 104 3.05 4.06 -1.78
CA SER A 104 3.13 5.52 -1.91
C SER A 104 2.30 6.27 -0.86
N PHE A 105 2.50 5.90 0.41
CA PHE A 105 1.69 6.36 1.52
C PHE A 105 1.57 7.89 1.56
N SER A 106 0.34 8.40 1.47
CA SER A 106 0.03 9.83 1.39
C SER A 106 -0.64 10.40 2.65
N GLY A 107 -0.60 9.64 3.76
CA GLY A 107 -1.12 10.06 5.06
C GLY A 107 -0.14 10.94 5.84
N THR A 108 -0.57 11.38 7.02
CA THR A 108 0.22 12.20 7.96
C THR A 108 0.90 11.33 9.03
N ALA A 109 1.79 11.94 9.83
CA ALA A 109 2.37 11.30 11.02
C ALA A 109 1.31 10.78 12.01
N HIS A 110 0.17 11.48 12.13
CA HIS A 110 -0.96 11.02 12.95
C HIS A 110 -1.55 9.72 12.38
N HIS A 111 -1.78 9.65 11.07
CA HIS A 111 -2.30 8.45 10.41
C HIS A 111 -1.35 7.26 10.54
N VAL A 112 -0.02 7.46 10.49
CA VAL A 112 0.97 6.40 10.75
C VAL A 112 0.77 5.80 12.13
N LYS A 113 0.73 6.65 13.17
CA LYS A 113 0.55 6.21 14.56
C LYS A 113 -0.78 5.50 14.78
N GLU A 114 -1.85 6.04 14.21
CA GLU A 114 -3.21 5.50 14.31
C GLU A 114 -3.29 4.10 13.67
N LEU A 115 -2.72 3.91 12.49
CA LEU A 115 -2.73 2.62 11.79
C LEU A 115 -1.86 1.58 12.48
N LEU A 116 -0.68 1.97 13.00
CA LEU A 116 0.19 1.06 13.75
C LEU A 116 -0.43 0.62 15.08
N ALA A 117 -1.23 1.47 15.71
CA ALA A 117 -1.95 1.11 16.95
C ALA A 117 -3.21 0.28 16.72
N LEU A 118 -3.71 0.24 15.49
CA LEU A 118 -4.96 -0.42 15.13
C LEU A 118 -4.78 -1.91 14.84
N VAL A 119 -3.65 -2.30 14.22
CA VAL A 119 -3.45 -3.66 13.70
C VAL A 119 -2.33 -4.38 14.47
N ASP A 120 -2.46 -5.69 14.61
CA ASP A 120 -1.50 -6.58 15.26
C ASP A 120 -0.59 -7.34 14.28
N TYR A 121 -0.82 -7.21 12.98
CA TYR A 121 0.00 -7.78 11.93
C TYR A 121 1.01 -6.76 11.34
N PRO A 122 2.06 -7.22 10.64
CA PRO A 122 3.07 -6.34 10.07
C PRO A 122 2.50 -5.35 9.05
N LEU A 123 2.66 -4.05 9.33
CA LEU A 123 2.23 -2.96 8.45
C LEU A 123 3.44 -2.13 8.06
N PHE A 124 3.70 -2.02 6.75
CA PHE A 124 4.80 -1.28 6.15
C PHE A 124 4.29 -0.05 5.41
N PHE A 125 5.14 0.96 5.30
CA PHE A 125 4.82 2.24 4.66
C PHE A 125 5.85 2.53 3.57
N GLY A 126 5.39 2.51 2.31
CA GLY A 126 6.18 2.82 1.13
C GLY A 126 6.13 4.30 0.79
N PHE A 127 7.25 4.83 0.35
CA PHE A 127 7.37 6.21 -0.12
C PHE A 127 8.05 6.24 -1.48
N SER A 128 7.41 6.94 -2.43
CA SER A 128 7.96 7.27 -3.74
C SER A 128 8.22 8.77 -3.85
N HIS A 129 9.30 9.15 -4.52
CA HIS A 129 9.52 10.57 -4.80
C HIS A 129 8.47 11.11 -5.79
N THR A 130 8.16 10.32 -6.82
CA THR A 130 7.28 10.73 -7.92
C THR A 130 5.90 11.12 -7.44
N ILE A 131 5.26 10.29 -6.63
CA ILE A 131 3.89 10.53 -6.15
C ILE A 131 3.87 11.41 -4.90
N ASN A 132 4.68 11.07 -3.90
CA ASN A 132 4.57 11.76 -2.61
C ASN A 132 4.97 13.25 -2.71
N VAL A 133 5.98 13.60 -3.52
CA VAL A 133 6.34 15.00 -3.73
C VAL A 133 5.29 15.71 -4.61
N ALA A 134 4.81 15.08 -5.68
CA ALA A 134 3.80 15.66 -6.55
C ALA A 134 2.47 15.94 -5.82
N MET A 135 2.02 15.00 -4.98
CA MET A 135 0.76 15.13 -4.23
C MET A 135 0.82 16.18 -3.11
N ASN A 136 1.97 16.34 -2.47
CA ASN A 136 2.11 17.27 -1.35
C ASN A 136 2.45 18.69 -1.78
N GLY A 137 3.06 18.87 -2.96
CA GLY A 137 3.56 20.19 -3.40
C GLY A 137 4.59 20.75 -2.41
N ARG A 138 5.04 22.00 -2.64
CA ARG A 138 6.07 22.62 -1.79
C ARG A 138 5.62 22.81 -0.33
N ARG A 139 4.34 23.11 -0.09
CA ARG A 139 3.81 23.39 1.26
C ARG A 139 3.60 22.12 2.08
N GLY A 140 3.47 20.97 1.45
CA GLY A 140 3.23 19.69 2.12
C GLY A 140 4.48 18.89 2.43
N LEU A 141 5.68 19.34 2.01
CA LEU A 141 6.91 18.57 2.22
C LEU A 141 7.25 18.38 3.69
N ALA A 142 7.01 19.39 4.54
CA ALA A 142 7.24 19.24 5.99
C ALA A 142 6.33 18.16 6.60
N ALA A 143 5.07 18.09 6.20
CA ALA A 143 4.14 17.05 6.66
C ALA A 143 4.52 15.65 6.12
N LEU A 144 5.07 15.57 4.91
CA LEU A 144 5.63 14.34 4.35
C LEU A 144 6.85 13.88 5.17
N ASP A 145 7.78 14.78 5.47
CA ASP A 145 8.93 14.50 6.31
C ASP A 145 8.52 13.99 7.69
N ASP A 146 7.51 14.62 8.31
CA ASP A 146 6.97 14.20 9.60
C ASP A 146 6.32 12.81 9.51
N ALA A 147 5.61 12.51 8.42
CA ALA A 147 5.05 11.17 8.19
C ALA A 147 6.17 10.12 8.06
N ILE A 148 7.22 10.40 7.27
CA ILE A 148 8.39 9.51 7.12
C ILE A 148 9.09 9.30 8.47
N ARG A 149 9.25 10.35 9.30
CA ARG A 149 9.85 10.24 10.64
C ARG A 149 9.00 9.42 11.61
N ALA A 150 7.69 9.46 11.48
CA ALA A 150 6.76 8.73 12.35
C ALA A 150 6.76 7.21 12.10
N VAL A 151 7.16 6.77 10.92
CA VAL A 151 7.22 5.32 10.59
C VAL A 151 8.38 4.67 11.35
N PRO A 152 8.20 3.53 12.04
CA PRO A 152 9.29 2.78 12.63
C PRO A 152 10.36 2.38 11.60
N GLU A 153 11.63 2.32 12.00
CA GLU A 153 12.73 2.02 11.09
C GLU A 153 12.53 0.70 10.34
N ASP A 154 12.03 -0.31 11.03
CA ASP A 154 11.79 -1.66 10.50
C ASP A 154 10.48 -1.81 9.70
N ARG A 155 9.77 -0.70 9.43
CA ARG A 155 8.50 -0.63 8.67
C ARG A 155 8.56 0.29 7.46
N LEU A 156 9.71 0.90 7.19
CA LEU A 156 9.93 1.81 6.07
C LEU A 156 10.25 1.06 4.79
N LEU A 157 9.59 1.44 3.69
CA LEU A 157 9.89 1.01 2.33
C LEU A 157 10.13 2.21 1.42
N VAL A 158 10.86 1.99 0.32
CA VAL A 158 11.00 2.92 -0.80
C VAL A 158 10.63 2.25 -2.10
N GLU A 159 10.09 3.02 -3.02
CA GLU A 159 9.62 2.52 -4.31
C GLU A 159 9.75 3.58 -5.41
N SER A 160 9.70 3.15 -6.65
CA SER A 160 9.78 4.05 -7.80
C SER A 160 8.46 4.72 -8.14
N ASP A 161 7.39 3.95 -8.08
CA ASP A 161 6.02 4.28 -8.52
C ASP A 161 5.99 4.87 -9.95
N VAL A 162 6.67 4.19 -10.86
CA VAL A 162 6.69 4.51 -12.28
C VAL A 162 6.41 3.26 -13.11
N ASP A 163 5.78 3.44 -14.25
CA ASP A 163 5.43 2.40 -15.23
C ASP A 163 6.52 2.19 -16.31
N ASP A 164 7.54 3.06 -16.34
CA ASP A 164 8.69 2.95 -17.23
C ASP A 164 9.87 2.27 -16.51
N ALA A 165 10.24 1.08 -16.99
CA ALA A 165 11.37 0.32 -16.44
C ALA A 165 12.71 1.07 -16.56
N ALA A 166 12.90 1.89 -17.58
CA ALA A 166 14.12 2.68 -17.75
C ALA A 166 14.23 3.80 -16.69
N ALA A 167 13.09 4.35 -16.25
CA ALA A 167 13.01 5.39 -15.23
C ALA A 167 13.06 4.82 -13.80
N ALA A 168 12.72 3.54 -13.60
CA ALA A 168 12.52 2.93 -12.28
C ALA A 168 13.72 3.09 -11.36
N ARG A 169 14.95 2.82 -11.86
CA ARG A 169 16.17 2.97 -11.05
C ARG A 169 16.37 4.40 -10.55
N THR A 170 16.22 5.39 -11.42
CA THR A 170 16.40 6.80 -11.07
C THR A 170 15.31 7.25 -10.09
N ALA A 171 14.06 6.83 -10.29
CA ALA A 171 12.96 7.15 -9.39
C ALA A 171 13.16 6.53 -8.00
N THR A 172 13.62 5.28 -7.92
CA THR A 172 13.97 4.62 -6.65
C THR A 172 15.12 5.35 -5.93
N CYS A 173 16.17 5.75 -6.64
CA CYS A 173 17.26 6.54 -6.05
C CYS A 173 16.76 7.87 -5.46
N ARG A 174 15.82 8.54 -6.13
CA ARG A 174 15.18 9.76 -5.61
C ARG A 174 14.34 9.48 -4.36
N ALA A 175 13.64 8.36 -4.30
CA ALA A 175 12.89 7.95 -3.11
C ALA A 175 13.81 7.63 -1.93
N VAL A 176 14.94 6.95 -2.17
CA VAL A 176 16.00 6.75 -1.16
C VAL A 176 16.49 8.08 -0.63
N GLN A 177 16.78 9.04 -1.50
CA GLN A 177 17.26 10.37 -1.08
C GLN A 177 16.20 11.15 -0.30
N LEU A 178 14.93 11.06 -0.68
CA LEU A 178 13.79 11.66 0.04
C LEU A 178 13.74 11.15 1.49
N VAL A 179 13.74 9.83 1.67
CA VAL A 179 13.68 9.20 2.99
C VAL A 179 14.95 9.49 3.80
N ALA A 180 16.13 9.42 3.17
CA ALA A 180 17.41 9.75 3.80
C ALA A 180 17.40 11.17 4.38
N THR A 181 16.94 12.15 3.59
CA THR A 181 16.83 13.56 4.03
C THR A 181 15.86 13.70 5.20
N ALA A 182 14.66 13.14 5.11
CA ALA A 182 13.67 13.23 6.17
C ALA A 182 14.15 12.61 7.49
N ARG A 183 14.89 11.50 7.42
CA ARG A 183 15.40 10.73 8.58
C ARG A 183 16.75 11.23 9.11
N GLY A 184 17.47 12.09 8.39
CA GLY A 184 18.84 12.44 8.70
C GLY A 184 19.81 11.24 8.55
N TRP A 185 19.51 10.32 7.64
CA TRP A 185 20.32 9.14 7.35
C TRP A 185 21.21 9.36 6.12
N THR A 186 22.22 8.51 5.96
CA THR A 186 22.92 8.41 4.68
C THR A 186 22.06 7.64 3.67
N PRO A 187 22.17 7.93 2.35
CA PRO A 187 21.48 7.14 1.31
C PRO A 187 21.81 5.64 1.38
N ALA A 188 23.05 5.28 1.71
CA ALA A 188 23.48 3.89 1.88
C ALA A 188 22.74 3.20 3.03
N ARG A 189 22.60 3.84 4.20
CA ARG A 189 21.81 3.33 5.32
C ARG A 189 20.35 3.16 4.91
N THR A 190 19.78 4.17 4.27
CA THR A 190 18.38 4.13 3.83
C THR A 190 18.15 2.96 2.88
N ALA A 191 18.98 2.80 1.85
CA ALA A 191 18.85 1.70 0.90
C ALA A 191 18.98 0.33 1.57
N SER A 192 19.96 0.15 2.46
CA SER A 192 20.15 -1.11 3.20
C SER A 192 18.94 -1.43 4.09
N THR A 193 18.49 -0.46 4.89
CA THR A 193 17.35 -0.65 5.81
C THR A 193 16.07 -0.98 5.04
N THR A 194 15.74 -0.19 4.01
CA THR A 194 14.48 -0.40 3.26
C THR A 194 14.51 -1.66 2.41
N SER A 195 15.68 -2.09 1.91
CA SER A 195 15.83 -3.38 1.24
C SER A 195 15.62 -4.55 2.20
N ALA A 196 16.19 -4.49 3.41
CA ALA A 196 15.96 -5.51 4.43
C ALA A 196 14.47 -5.60 4.83
N ASN A 197 13.81 -4.45 4.96
CA ASN A 197 12.37 -4.38 5.25
C ASN A 197 11.52 -4.95 4.11
N ALA A 198 11.89 -4.69 2.85
CA ALA A 198 11.19 -5.25 1.69
C ALA A 198 11.32 -6.78 1.67
N MET A 199 12.50 -7.30 1.94
CA MET A 199 12.71 -8.75 2.08
C MET A 199 11.87 -9.33 3.22
N LYS A 200 11.82 -8.66 4.38
CA LYS A 200 10.98 -9.07 5.51
C LYS A 200 9.51 -9.09 5.13
N TRP A 201 8.98 -8.01 4.52
CA TRP A 201 7.60 -7.95 4.05
C TRP A 201 7.26 -9.10 3.10
N LEU A 202 8.17 -9.44 2.17
CA LEU A 202 7.95 -10.50 1.19
C LEU A 202 8.18 -11.91 1.76
N SER A 203 9.09 -12.09 2.74
CA SER A 203 9.49 -13.39 3.27
C SER A 203 8.60 -13.92 4.38
N ASP A 204 7.90 -13.06 5.12
CA ASP A 204 6.95 -13.51 6.14
C ASP A 204 5.82 -14.38 5.53
N SER A 205 5.67 -14.35 4.20
CA SER A 205 4.77 -15.22 3.43
C SER A 205 5.36 -16.60 3.08
N VAL A 206 6.66 -16.81 3.23
CA VAL A 206 7.35 -18.02 2.73
C VAL A 206 7.70 -19.01 3.87
N VAL A 207 7.54 -18.62 5.13
CA VAL A 207 7.87 -19.49 6.27
C VAL A 207 6.62 -20.23 6.73
N CYS A 208 6.23 -21.25 6.01
CA CYS A 208 5.57 -22.45 6.52
C CYS A 208 5.47 -23.50 5.40
N LYS A 209 6.58 -24.24 5.19
CA LYS A 209 6.50 -25.66 4.80
C LYS A 209 7.81 -26.35 5.15
#